data_5eb4939a6c7d1066f16c24525f530dc6
#
_entry.id   5eb4939a6c7d1066f16c24525f530dc6
#
_cell.length_a   1.000
_cell.length_b   1.000
_cell.length_c   1.000
_cell.angle_alpha   90.00
_cell.angle_beta   90.00
_cell.angle_gamma   90.00
#
_symmetry.space_group_name_H-M   'P 1'
#
loop_
_entity.id
_entity.type
_entity.pdbx_description
1 polymer ?
#
loop_
_entity_poly.entity_id
_entity_poly.type
_entity_poly.pdbx_seq_one_letter_code
_entity_poly.pdbx_strand_id
1 'polypeptide(L)'
;MRQFTSDELRKAWKQFYIDRGHVDVGAVSLVSDGSTGVMFNVAGMQPLMPYLLGQKHPLGTRLCNVQGCVRTNDIDSVGDKSHVTFFEMMGSWSLGDYFKKERCQWSFELLTQVFGFDADHLAATVFAGDENAPVSFTHLRAHE
;
A
#
# COMPACT_ATOMS: atom_id res chain seq x y z
N MET A 1 19.41 6.02 -1.94
CA MET A 1 18.29 5.25 -2.54
C MET A 1 18.86 4.20 -3.48
N ARG A 2 18.39 2.95 -3.39
CA ARG A 2 18.76 1.89 -4.34
C ARG A 2 18.05 2.13 -5.68
N GLN A 3 18.69 1.74 -6.77
CA GLN A 3 18.05 1.75 -8.08
C GLN A 3 17.35 0.40 -8.31
N PHE A 4 16.11 0.45 -8.74
CA PHE A 4 15.29 -0.72 -9.04
C PHE A 4 14.68 -0.56 -10.44
N THR A 5 14.62 -1.63 -11.18
CA THR A 5 13.67 -1.75 -12.28
C THR A 5 12.25 -1.91 -11.71
N SER A 6 11.23 -1.68 -12.51
CA SER A 6 9.83 -1.84 -12.07
C SER A 6 9.55 -3.26 -11.55
N ASP A 7 10.13 -4.28 -12.19
CA ASP A 7 9.94 -5.67 -11.77
C ASP A 7 10.64 -6.00 -10.45
N GLU A 8 11.84 -5.47 -10.26
CA GLU A 8 12.57 -5.62 -9.00
C GLU A 8 11.85 -4.92 -7.85
N LEU A 9 11.28 -3.72 -8.12
CA LEU A 9 10.51 -2.99 -7.12
C LEU A 9 9.27 -3.78 -6.68
N ARG A 10 8.50 -4.33 -7.64
CA ARG A 10 7.33 -5.16 -7.33
C ARG A 10 7.72 -6.41 -6.54
N LYS A 11 8.80 -7.08 -6.92
CA LYS A 11 9.32 -8.27 -6.23
C LYS A 11 9.76 -7.93 -4.81
N ALA A 12 10.54 -6.86 -4.64
CA ALA A 12 11.02 -6.42 -3.31
C ALA A 12 9.85 -6.07 -2.38
N TRP A 13 8.84 -5.35 -2.89
CA TRP A 13 7.61 -5.05 -2.15
C TRP A 13 6.90 -6.32 -1.69
N LYS A 14 6.59 -7.22 -2.61
CA LYS A 14 5.88 -8.46 -2.30
C LYS A 14 6.65 -9.32 -1.30
N GLN A 15 7.95 -9.52 -1.54
CA GLN A 15 8.78 -10.33 -0.67
C GLN A 15 8.84 -9.79 0.75
N PHE A 16 8.97 -8.46 0.90
CA PHE A 16 8.97 -7.81 2.21
C PHE A 16 7.72 -8.13 3.04
N TYR A 17 6.55 -8.15 2.41
CA TYR A 17 5.29 -8.47 3.09
C TYR A 17 5.06 -9.97 3.25
N ILE A 18 5.48 -10.80 2.29
CA ILE A 18 5.44 -12.26 2.39
C ILE A 18 6.28 -12.74 3.59
N ASP A 19 7.47 -12.18 3.78
CA ASP A 19 8.34 -12.48 4.94
C ASP A 19 7.69 -12.12 6.29
N ARG A 20 6.66 -11.27 6.27
CA ARG A 20 5.84 -10.87 7.43
C ARG A 20 4.49 -11.57 7.49
N GLY A 21 4.38 -12.70 6.80
CA GLY A 21 3.20 -13.58 6.82
C GLY A 21 2.03 -13.12 5.95
N HIS A 22 2.26 -12.20 4.99
CA HIS A 22 1.22 -11.85 4.03
C HIS A 22 1.18 -12.83 2.87
N VAL A 23 -0.01 -13.03 2.33
CA VAL A 23 -0.22 -13.81 1.11
C VAL A 23 -0.41 -12.86 -0.07
N ASP A 24 0.36 -13.08 -1.14
CA ASP A 24 0.15 -12.37 -2.39
C ASP A 24 -1.13 -12.89 -3.07
N VAL A 25 -2.14 -12.04 -3.13
CA VAL A 25 -3.43 -12.38 -3.75
C VAL A 25 -3.46 -12.11 -5.26
N GLY A 26 -2.36 -11.61 -5.82
CA GLY A 26 -2.28 -11.22 -7.22
C GLY A 26 -3.08 -9.97 -7.57
N ALA A 27 -3.11 -9.65 -8.85
CA ALA A 27 -3.94 -8.59 -9.39
C ALA A 27 -5.23 -9.16 -9.98
N VAL A 28 -6.31 -8.39 -9.87
CA VAL A 28 -7.54 -8.66 -10.61
C VAL A 28 -7.61 -7.82 -11.87
N SER A 29 -8.57 -8.09 -12.74
CA SER A 29 -8.85 -7.29 -13.95
C SER A 29 -8.97 -5.81 -13.60
N LEU A 30 -8.47 -4.93 -14.48
CA LEU A 30 -8.68 -3.49 -14.37
C LEU A 30 -10.16 -3.13 -14.46
N VAL A 31 -10.91 -3.85 -15.29
CA VAL A 31 -12.36 -3.72 -15.38
C VAL A 31 -12.98 -4.35 -14.14
N SER A 32 -13.75 -3.57 -13.40
CA SER A 32 -14.47 -4.03 -12.21
C SER A 32 -15.53 -5.07 -12.57
N ASP A 33 -15.84 -5.95 -11.64
CA ASP A 33 -16.97 -6.89 -11.74
C ASP A 33 -18.35 -6.24 -11.52
N GLY A 34 -18.34 -4.91 -11.29
CA GLY A 34 -19.55 -4.12 -11.03
C GLY A 34 -20.07 -4.16 -9.60
N SER A 35 -19.50 -5.01 -8.73
CA SER A 35 -19.96 -5.17 -7.34
C SER A 35 -19.83 -3.91 -6.50
N THR A 36 -18.89 -3.03 -6.85
CA THR A 36 -18.59 -1.77 -6.15
C THR A 36 -19.16 -0.54 -6.85
N GLY A 37 -19.95 -0.72 -7.92
CA GLY A 37 -20.60 0.38 -8.64
C GLY A 37 -19.67 1.24 -9.50
N VAL A 38 -18.42 0.82 -9.72
CA VAL A 38 -17.45 1.50 -10.58
C VAL A 38 -17.09 0.66 -11.79
N MET A 39 -16.77 1.33 -12.90
CA MET A 39 -16.40 0.65 -14.15
C MET A 39 -14.98 0.08 -14.10
N PHE A 40 -14.04 0.80 -13.49
CA PHE A 40 -12.65 0.39 -13.35
C PHE A 40 -12.24 0.32 -11.88
N ASN A 41 -11.29 -0.55 -11.57
CA ASN A 41 -10.67 -0.58 -10.26
C ASN A 41 -9.81 0.68 -10.05
N VAL A 42 -10.19 1.52 -9.10
CA VAL A 42 -9.53 2.79 -8.75
C VAL A 42 -8.54 2.63 -7.61
N ALA A 43 -8.53 1.49 -6.95
CA ALA A 43 -7.66 1.17 -5.82
C ALA A 43 -7.48 -0.34 -5.65
N GLY A 44 -6.32 -0.76 -5.16
CA GLY A 44 -6.06 -2.16 -4.81
C GLY A 44 -6.93 -2.72 -3.68
N MET A 45 -7.55 -1.83 -2.90
CA MET A 45 -8.52 -2.17 -1.86
C MET A 45 -9.87 -2.65 -2.43
N GLN A 46 -10.24 -2.20 -3.61
CA GLN A 46 -11.59 -2.34 -4.12
C GLN A 46 -12.06 -3.79 -4.25
N PRO A 47 -11.25 -4.74 -4.78
CA PRO A 47 -11.62 -6.15 -4.82
C PRO A 47 -11.72 -6.80 -3.44
N LEU A 48 -11.16 -6.16 -2.42
CA LEU A 48 -11.13 -6.66 -1.05
C LEU A 48 -12.25 -6.08 -0.16
N MET A 49 -13.11 -5.22 -0.71
CA MET A 49 -14.18 -4.56 0.06
C MET A 49 -15.06 -5.54 0.85
N PRO A 50 -15.54 -6.67 0.33
CA PRO A 50 -16.35 -7.61 1.11
C PRO A 50 -15.62 -8.13 2.35
N TYR A 51 -14.32 -8.38 2.23
CA TYR A 51 -13.47 -8.89 3.31
C TYR A 51 -13.15 -7.82 4.36
N LEU A 52 -12.97 -6.58 3.93
CA LEU A 52 -12.81 -5.42 4.82
C LEU A 52 -14.11 -5.13 5.59
N LEU A 53 -15.26 -5.49 5.05
CA LEU A 53 -16.57 -5.39 5.69
C LEU A 53 -16.92 -6.59 6.58
N GLY A 54 -15.98 -7.53 6.78
CA GLY A 54 -16.12 -8.61 7.76
C GLY A 54 -16.29 -10.01 7.19
N GLN A 55 -16.34 -10.19 5.88
CA GLN A 55 -16.27 -11.55 5.31
C GLN A 55 -14.88 -12.16 5.52
N LYS A 56 -14.82 -13.47 5.71
CA LYS A 56 -13.54 -14.16 5.83
C LYS A 56 -12.91 -14.34 4.43
N HIS A 57 -11.67 -13.88 4.29
CA HIS A 57 -10.91 -14.14 3.08
C HIS A 57 -10.33 -15.57 3.10
N PRO A 58 -10.43 -16.33 2.00
CA PRO A 58 -9.98 -17.74 1.98
C PRO A 58 -8.48 -17.91 2.19
N LEU A 59 -7.67 -16.90 1.88
CA LEU A 59 -6.22 -16.94 2.00
C LEU A 59 -5.68 -16.35 3.33
N GLY A 60 -6.56 -15.95 4.26
CA GLY A 60 -6.17 -15.47 5.58
C GLY A 60 -6.40 -13.98 5.78
N THR A 61 -5.75 -13.43 6.82
CA THR A 61 -5.97 -12.07 7.33
C THR A 61 -4.91 -11.07 6.89
N ARG A 62 -3.74 -11.53 6.45
CA ARG A 62 -2.64 -10.69 5.95
C ARG A 62 -2.49 -10.88 4.46
N LEU A 63 -2.79 -9.86 3.70
CA LEU A 63 -2.78 -9.92 2.24
C LEU A 63 -1.87 -8.83 1.66
N CYS A 64 -1.27 -9.09 0.51
CA CYS A 64 -0.58 -8.07 -0.29
C CYS A 64 -0.85 -8.28 -1.77
N ASN A 65 -0.76 -7.21 -2.53
CA ASN A 65 -0.91 -7.26 -3.99
C ASN A 65 -0.23 -6.06 -4.66
N VAL A 66 -0.06 -6.16 -5.97
CA VAL A 66 0.23 -5.03 -6.85
C VAL A 66 -0.91 -4.98 -7.87
N GLN A 67 -1.74 -3.95 -7.79
CA GLN A 67 -2.98 -3.81 -8.56
C GLN A 67 -2.90 -2.64 -9.52
N GLY A 68 -3.15 -2.87 -10.82
CA GLY A 68 -3.38 -1.82 -11.78
C GLY A 68 -4.68 -1.06 -11.46
N CYS A 69 -4.60 0.26 -11.46
CA CYS A 69 -5.70 1.15 -11.11
C CYS A 69 -5.85 2.26 -12.16
N VAL A 70 -7.08 2.71 -12.37
CA VAL A 70 -7.39 3.88 -13.21
C VAL A 70 -8.15 4.92 -12.41
N ARG A 71 -7.66 6.16 -12.44
CA ARG A 71 -8.35 7.34 -11.93
C ARG A 71 -8.40 8.42 -13.01
N THR A 72 -9.57 8.97 -13.23
CA THR A 72 -9.81 9.96 -14.29
C THR A 72 -10.16 11.34 -13.76
N ASN A 73 -10.16 11.53 -12.44
CA ASN A 73 -10.54 12.78 -11.77
C ASN A 73 -9.67 13.97 -12.24
N ASP A 74 -8.39 13.71 -12.51
CA ASP A 74 -7.41 14.72 -12.89
C ASP A 74 -6.99 14.59 -14.36
N ILE A 75 -7.87 14.05 -15.22
CA ILE A 75 -7.55 13.77 -16.63
C ILE A 75 -7.13 15.04 -17.39
N ASP A 76 -7.72 16.18 -17.05
CA ASP A 76 -7.40 17.47 -17.68
C ASP A 76 -6.00 17.98 -17.31
N SER A 77 -5.41 17.46 -16.24
CA SER A 77 -4.05 17.79 -15.78
C SER A 77 -3.00 16.81 -16.30
N VAL A 78 -3.40 15.72 -16.96
CA VAL A 78 -2.46 14.73 -17.53
C VAL A 78 -1.65 15.36 -18.64
N GLY A 79 -0.33 15.22 -18.52
CA GLY A 79 0.65 15.86 -19.42
C GLY A 79 1.64 16.75 -18.65
N ASP A 80 1.38 17.02 -17.38
CA ASP A 80 2.33 17.62 -16.46
C ASP A 80 3.33 16.56 -15.93
N LYS A 81 4.12 16.93 -14.90
CA LYS A 81 5.17 16.05 -14.34
C LYS A 81 4.66 15.01 -13.33
N SER A 82 3.41 15.10 -12.89
CA SER A 82 2.92 14.36 -11.73
C SER A 82 1.58 13.64 -11.93
N HIS A 83 0.72 14.09 -12.84
CA HIS A 83 -0.60 13.49 -13.02
C HIS A 83 -0.58 12.37 -14.05
N VAL A 84 -1.12 11.23 -13.65
CA VAL A 84 -1.31 10.03 -14.49
C VAL A 84 -2.70 9.47 -14.29
N THR A 85 -3.26 8.82 -15.32
CA THR A 85 -4.57 8.14 -15.22
C THR A 85 -4.44 6.68 -14.80
N PHE A 86 -3.39 6.02 -15.26
CA PHE A 86 -3.08 4.63 -14.90
C PHE A 86 -1.87 4.59 -13.95
N PHE A 87 -1.97 3.76 -12.92
CA PHE A 87 -0.87 3.50 -12.00
C PHE A 87 -1.03 2.12 -11.36
N GLU A 88 0.04 1.62 -10.78
CA GLU A 88 0.01 0.41 -9.96
C GLU A 88 0.01 0.77 -8.48
N MET A 89 -0.95 0.23 -7.75
CA MET A 89 -1.02 0.36 -6.29
C MET A 89 -0.40 -0.87 -5.64
N MET A 90 0.70 -0.68 -4.93
CA MET A 90 1.32 -1.70 -4.09
C MET A 90 0.64 -1.68 -2.72
N GLY A 91 -0.23 -2.66 -2.47
CA GLY A 91 -1.09 -2.72 -1.31
C GLY A 91 -0.69 -3.81 -0.31
N SER A 92 -0.78 -3.50 0.99
CA SER A 92 -0.76 -4.49 2.06
C SER A 92 -1.96 -4.28 2.95
N TRP A 93 -2.65 -5.36 3.26
CA TRP A 93 -3.99 -5.35 3.84
C TRP A 93 -4.00 -6.20 5.10
N SER A 94 -4.58 -5.67 6.19
CA SER A 94 -4.83 -6.38 7.43
C SER A 94 -6.34 -6.52 7.62
N LEU A 95 -6.81 -7.74 7.66
CA LEU A 95 -8.23 -8.05 7.91
C LEU A 95 -8.43 -8.35 9.40
N GLY A 96 -8.21 -7.33 10.26
CA GLY A 96 -8.34 -7.45 11.70
C GLY A 96 -7.19 -8.16 12.41
N ASP A 97 -6.00 -8.20 11.83
CA ASP A 97 -4.82 -8.86 12.39
C ASP A 97 -3.86 -7.86 13.07
N TYR A 98 -3.31 -6.92 12.30
CA TYR A 98 -2.44 -5.86 12.82
C TYR A 98 -3.02 -4.48 12.48
N PHE A 99 -2.50 -3.43 13.14
CA PHE A 99 -2.99 -2.08 12.93
C PHE A 99 -1.84 -1.06 12.76
N LYS A 100 -2.00 0.18 13.26
CA LYS A 100 -1.10 1.32 12.98
C LYS A 100 0.34 1.08 13.40
N LYS A 101 0.58 0.51 14.57
CA LYS A 101 1.92 0.33 15.13
C LYS A 101 2.81 -0.48 14.20
N GLU A 102 2.40 -1.69 13.89
CA GLU A 102 3.14 -2.59 13.00
C GLU A 102 3.25 -2.01 11.60
N ARG A 103 2.15 -1.40 11.11
CA ARG A 103 2.15 -0.81 9.77
C ARG A 103 3.12 0.35 9.63
N CYS A 104 3.20 1.24 10.60
CA CYS A 104 4.15 2.36 10.60
C CYS A 104 5.60 1.85 10.63
N GLN A 105 5.89 0.90 11.53
CA GLN A 105 7.20 0.28 11.61
C GLN A 105 7.62 -0.36 10.28
N TRP A 106 6.78 -1.20 9.72
CA TRP A 106 7.10 -1.88 8.45
C TRP A 106 7.22 -0.90 7.28
N SER A 107 6.45 0.19 7.26
CA SER A 107 6.60 1.22 6.23
C SER A 107 7.96 1.90 6.32
N PHE A 108 8.40 2.23 7.53
CA PHE A 108 9.71 2.83 7.75
C PHE A 108 10.85 1.88 7.38
N GLU A 109 10.79 0.62 7.84
CA GLU A 109 11.76 -0.43 7.48
C GLU A 109 11.84 -0.64 5.96
N LEU A 110 10.70 -0.71 5.28
CA LEU A 110 10.66 -0.89 3.83
C LEU A 110 11.35 0.27 3.09
N LEU A 111 11.02 1.50 3.49
CA LEU A 111 11.58 2.68 2.85
C LEU A 111 13.09 2.82 3.11
N THR A 112 13.53 2.63 4.35
CA THR A 112 14.93 2.85 4.71
C THR A 112 15.82 1.66 4.41
N GLN A 113 15.44 0.45 4.80
CA GLN A 113 16.30 -0.73 4.71
C GLN A 113 16.21 -1.42 3.34
N VAL A 114 15.01 -1.52 2.75
CA VAL A 114 14.83 -2.19 1.46
C VAL A 114 15.07 -1.22 0.30
N PHE A 115 14.37 -0.08 0.30
CA PHE A 115 14.49 0.89 -0.79
C PHE A 115 15.68 1.84 -0.63
N GLY A 116 16.27 1.93 0.56
CA GLY A 116 17.46 2.70 0.85
C GLY A 116 17.23 4.21 0.77
N PHE A 117 16.04 4.68 1.19
CA PHE A 117 15.82 6.09 1.43
C PHE A 117 16.56 6.50 2.70
N ASP A 118 17.13 7.70 2.68
CA ASP A 118 17.69 8.32 3.86
C ASP A 118 16.53 8.78 4.77
N ALA A 119 16.57 8.38 6.03
CA ALA A 119 15.53 8.69 7.02
C ALA A 119 15.35 10.20 7.21
N ASP A 120 16.41 10.98 7.09
CA ASP A 120 16.35 12.45 7.23
C ASP A 120 15.62 13.15 6.08
N HIS A 121 15.46 12.45 4.94
CA HIS A 121 14.68 12.94 3.80
C HIS A 121 13.24 12.44 3.80
N LEU A 122 12.80 11.71 4.83
CA LEU A 122 11.44 11.23 4.96
C LEU A 122 10.63 12.15 5.89
N ALA A 123 9.43 12.48 5.46
CA ALA A 123 8.44 13.19 6.26
C ALA A 123 7.15 12.38 6.36
N ALA A 124 6.58 12.32 7.55
CA ALA A 124 5.31 11.66 7.80
C ALA A 124 4.23 12.69 8.14
N THR A 125 3.07 12.55 7.52
CA THR A 125 1.89 13.35 7.88
C THR A 125 0.92 12.48 8.66
N VAL A 126 0.31 13.06 9.69
CA VAL A 126 -0.68 12.41 10.54
C VAL A 126 -1.93 13.25 10.64
N PHE A 127 -3.07 12.61 10.85
CA PHE A 127 -4.30 13.32 11.15
C PHE A 127 -4.23 13.93 12.56
N ALA A 128 -4.60 15.20 12.71
CA ALA A 128 -4.45 15.95 13.97
C ALA A 128 -5.19 15.34 15.17
N GLY A 129 -6.22 14.52 14.95
CA GLY A 129 -6.96 13.78 15.99
C GLY A 129 -6.46 12.36 16.25
N ASP A 130 -5.37 11.95 15.64
CA ASP A 130 -4.83 10.60 15.81
C ASP A 130 -3.65 10.60 16.80
N GLU A 131 -3.96 10.34 18.07
CA GLU A 131 -2.95 10.33 19.15
C GLU A 131 -1.93 9.19 19.04
N ASN A 132 -2.26 8.11 18.33
CA ASN A 132 -1.41 6.91 18.26
C ASN A 132 -0.37 6.96 17.12
N ALA A 133 -0.66 7.63 16.02
CA ALA A 133 0.23 7.68 14.88
C ALA A 133 1.52 8.48 15.14
N PRO A 134 1.49 9.69 15.77
CA PRO A 134 2.70 10.42 16.12
C PRO A 134 3.65 9.64 17.02
N VAL A 135 3.10 8.94 18.02
CA VAL A 135 3.88 8.10 18.96
C VAL A 135 4.60 6.97 18.24
N SER A 136 3.93 6.33 17.27
CA SER A 136 4.54 5.25 16.48
C SER A 136 5.72 5.73 15.64
N PHE A 137 5.63 6.92 15.02
CA PHE A 137 6.72 7.49 14.22
C PHE A 137 7.88 8.05 15.06
N THR A 138 7.61 8.71 16.18
CA THR A 138 8.66 9.22 17.06
C THR A 138 9.45 8.10 17.70
N HIS A 139 8.81 6.97 18.00
CA HIS A 139 9.50 5.80 18.56
C HIS A 139 10.46 5.15 17.56
N LEU A 140 10.14 5.18 16.27
CA LEU A 140 10.99 4.65 15.20
C LEU A 140 12.28 5.49 15.01
N ARG A 141 12.19 6.82 15.17
CA ARG A 141 13.38 7.71 15.10
C ARG A 141 14.26 7.66 16.36
N ALA A 142 13.72 7.25 17.49
CA ALA A 142 14.48 7.18 18.75
C ALA A 142 15.36 5.92 18.87
N HIS A 143 15.27 4.98 17.94
CA HIS A 143 16.04 3.73 17.93
C HIS A 143 17.19 3.71 16.90
N GLU A 144 17.46 4.82 16.22
CA GLU A 144 18.67 5.07 15.43
C GLU A 144 19.69 5.89 16.25
#